data_a3a3436c6ad2ec02deba87a5d6ab1604
#
_entry.id   a3a3436c6ad2ec02deba87a5d6ab1604
#
_cell.length_a   1.000
_cell.length_b   1.000
_cell.length_c   1.000
_cell.angle_alpha   90.00
_cell.angle_beta   90.00
_cell.angle_gamma   90.00
#
_symmetry.space_group_name_H-M   'P 1'
#
loop_
_entity.id
_entity.type
_entity.pdbx_description
1 polymer ?
#
loop_
_entity_poly.entity_id
_entity_poly.type
_entity_poly.pdbx_seq_one_letter_code
_entity_poly.pdbx_strand_id
1 'polypeptide(L)'
;DPSTTVEHVERITQLVLDICGGQAGPLDDQTLALPEGKPVTLRVARAAKVIGMPVTQAQCAGALRRLGLDVTEGEGTVTVAPPAFRFDLQIEEDLVEEVARVIGYEQLPTNPPLAPITAKLRTEAKRGPFAVRRQLAQLGYQETINFSFVEERWEHELAGNTDPIKLLNPIASQMSVMRSSLLGSLIAVLKFNLDRKAQRVRLFELGRVFRKDAAVKDSDTTVAGFDQPMRAAGLCYGPVDALQWGRADRAVDFFDVKGDVQSLLAPMQASFRPGEHPAMHPGRCASVWLGERCIGHVGELHPKWRQGYDLPQAPLMFELALDA
;
A
#
# COMPACT_ATOMS: atom_id res chain seq x y z
N ASP A 1 -24.91 -10.50 -14.70
CA ASP A 1 -25.41 -11.18 -15.89
C ASP A 1 -26.66 -10.45 -16.41
N PRO A 2 -26.58 -9.74 -17.55
CA PRO A 2 -27.71 -8.99 -18.10
C PRO A 2 -28.85 -9.89 -18.58
N SER A 3 -28.61 -11.16 -18.90
CA SER A 3 -29.65 -12.06 -19.38
C SER A 3 -30.63 -12.50 -18.29
N THR A 4 -30.25 -12.36 -17.01
CA THR A 4 -31.08 -12.77 -15.87
C THR A 4 -31.73 -11.61 -15.10
N THR A 5 -31.68 -10.40 -15.67
CA THR A 5 -32.19 -9.18 -15.00
C THR A 5 -33.68 -9.31 -14.65
N VAL A 6 -34.52 -9.77 -15.57
CA VAL A 6 -35.96 -9.97 -15.35
C VAL A 6 -36.19 -10.98 -14.24
N GLU A 7 -35.57 -12.15 -14.31
CA GLU A 7 -35.71 -13.22 -13.31
C GLU A 7 -35.30 -12.76 -11.89
N HIS A 8 -34.25 -11.95 -11.81
CA HIS A 8 -33.79 -11.38 -10.53
C HIS A 8 -34.81 -10.37 -9.97
N VAL A 9 -35.37 -9.50 -10.81
CA VAL A 9 -36.41 -8.55 -10.40
C VAL A 9 -37.66 -9.28 -9.93
N GLU A 10 -38.13 -10.29 -10.69
CA GLU A 10 -39.26 -11.13 -10.28
C GLU A 10 -39.00 -11.84 -8.96
N ARG A 11 -37.80 -12.41 -8.77
CA ARG A 11 -37.43 -13.07 -7.53
C ARG A 11 -37.41 -12.13 -6.32
N ILE A 12 -36.83 -10.93 -6.50
CA ILE A 12 -36.82 -9.90 -5.43
C ILE A 12 -38.24 -9.46 -5.11
N THR A 13 -39.05 -9.21 -6.13
CA THR A 13 -40.47 -8.84 -5.97
C THR A 13 -41.23 -9.90 -5.18
N GLN A 14 -41.06 -11.18 -5.52
CA GLN A 14 -41.69 -12.28 -4.80
C GLN A 14 -41.31 -12.29 -3.32
N LEU A 15 -40.01 -12.13 -3.00
CA LEU A 15 -39.51 -12.07 -1.63
C LEU A 15 -40.12 -10.90 -0.84
N VAL A 16 -40.28 -9.74 -1.48
CA VAL A 16 -40.93 -8.58 -0.84
C VAL A 16 -42.38 -8.85 -0.56
N LEU A 17 -43.12 -9.46 -1.49
CA LEU A 17 -44.49 -9.81 -1.32
C LEU A 17 -44.72 -10.86 -0.19
N ASP A 18 -43.82 -11.85 -0.13
CA ASP A 18 -43.88 -12.91 0.89
C ASP A 18 -43.61 -12.35 2.30
N ILE A 19 -42.72 -11.37 2.45
CA ILE A 19 -42.33 -10.81 3.74
C ILE A 19 -43.24 -9.66 4.18
N CYS A 20 -43.56 -8.75 3.26
CA CYS A 20 -44.22 -7.48 3.53
C CYS A 20 -45.69 -7.46 3.09
N GLY A 21 -46.10 -8.40 2.27
CA GLY A 21 -47.40 -8.36 1.60
C GLY A 21 -47.47 -7.28 0.52
N GLY A 22 -48.64 -7.01 0.01
CA GLY A 22 -48.90 -5.99 -0.99
C GLY A 22 -49.22 -6.57 -2.37
N GLN A 23 -49.15 -5.71 -3.41
CA GLN A 23 -49.39 -6.08 -4.78
C GLN A 23 -48.34 -5.43 -5.66
N ALA A 24 -47.70 -6.19 -6.54
CA ALA A 24 -46.74 -5.67 -7.52
C ALA A 24 -47.47 -5.13 -8.76
N GLY A 25 -46.93 -4.07 -9.34
CA GLY A 25 -47.28 -3.62 -10.66
C GLY A 25 -46.67 -4.50 -11.77
N PRO A 26 -47.01 -4.24 -13.05
CA PRO A 26 -46.41 -4.94 -14.17
C PRO A 26 -44.89 -4.62 -14.24
N LEU A 27 -44.11 -5.60 -14.68
CA LEU A 27 -42.70 -5.38 -14.98
C LEU A 27 -42.61 -4.63 -16.34
N ASP A 28 -41.77 -3.58 -16.38
CA ASP A 28 -41.37 -2.90 -17.60
C ASP A 28 -39.90 -3.24 -17.88
N ASP A 29 -39.63 -4.00 -18.94
CA ASP A 29 -38.29 -4.39 -19.37
C ASP A 29 -37.93 -3.64 -20.68
N GLN A 30 -36.89 -2.81 -20.60
CA GLN A 30 -36.40 -2.03 -21.75
C GLN A 30 -34.93 -2.39 -22.03
N THR A 31 -34.72 -3.23 -23.02
CA THR A 31 -33.37 -3.58 -23.48
C THR A 31 -32.89 -2.58 -24.53
N LEU A 32 -31.94 -1.73 -24.19
CA LEU A 32 -31.36 -0.72 -25.09
C LEU A 32 -30.11 -1.23 -25.79
N ALA A 33 -29.12 -1.71 -25.04
CA ALA A 33 -27.88 -2.29 -25.53
C ALA A 33 -27.37 -3.33 -24.54
N LEU A 34 -27.06 -4.53 -25.04
CA LEU A 34 -26.41 -5.58 -24.24
C LEU A 34 -24.96 -5.71 -24.66
N PRO A 35 -24.04 -6.00 -23.71
CA PRO A 35 -22.69 -6.36 -24.07
C PRO A 35 -22.67 -7.69 -24.84
N GLU A 36 -22.02 -7.69 -25.99
CA GLU A 36 -21.82 -8.91 -26.77
C GLU A 36 -20.48 -9.53 -26.45
N GLY A 37 -20.48 -10.79 -26.00
CA GLY A 37 -19.28 -11.60 -25.85
C GLY A 37 -18.70 -11.98 -27.20
N LYS A 38 -17.42 -11.72 -27.44
CA LYS A 38 -16.73 -12.17 -28.66
C LYS A 38 -16.17 -13.57 -28.43
N PRO A 39 -16.23 -14.45 -29.42
CA PRO A 39 -15.58 -15.75 -29.33
C PRO A 39 -14.08 -15.59 -29.06
N VAL A 40 -13.56 -16.39 -28.12
CA VAL A 40 -12.14 -16.42 -27.73
C VAL A 40 -11.55 -17.76 -28.18
N THR A 41 -10.40 -17.72 -28.84
CA THR A 41 -9.72 -18.92 -29.35
C THR A 41 -8.45 -19.18 -28.57
N LEU A 42 -8.34 -20.39 -28.03
CA LEU A 42 -7.18 -20.95 -27.37
C LEU A 42 -6.36 -21.78 -28.34
N ARG A 43 -5.09 -21.48 -28.52
CA ARG A 43 -4.10 -22.32 -29.22
C ARG A 43 -3.50 -23.32 -28.24
N VAL A 44 -3.69 -24.62 -28.47
CA VAL A 44 -3.22 -25.67 -27.56
C VAL A 44 -1.70 -25.60 -27.32
N ALA A 45 -0.92 -25.34 -28.36
CA ALA A 45 0.53 -25.18 -28.24
C ALA A 45 0.92 -23.98 -27.35
N ARG A 46 0.15 -22.88 -27.40
CA ARG A 46 0.37 -21.72 -26.51
C ARG A 46 -0.02 -22.05 -25.07
N ALA A 47 -1.14 -22.73 -24.86
CA ALA A 47 -1.54 -23.20 -23.54
C ALA A 47 -0.43 -24.05 -22.90
N ALA A 48 0.07 -25.06 -23.62
CA ALA A 48 1.17 -25.88 -23.13
C ALA A 48 2.42 -25.07 -22.78
N LYS A 49 2.77 -24.07 -23.61
CA LYS A 49 3.93 -23.20 -23.37
C LYS A 49 3.75 -22.31 -22.13
N VAL A 50 2.57 -21.70 -21.95
CA VAL A 50 2.28 -20.78 -20.83
C VAL A 50 2.15 -21.54 -19.52
N ILE A 51 1.43 -22.66 -19.54
CA ILE A 51 1.24 -23.55 -18.36
C ILE A 51 2.57 -24.24 -17.98
N GLY A 52 3.48 -24.42 -18.93
CA GLY A 52 4.79 -25.02 -18.69
C GLY A 52 4.79 -26.54 -18.67
N MET A 53 3.71 -27.19 -19.10
CA MET A 53 3.58 -28.66 -19.24
C MET A 53 2.81 -29.04 -20.49
N PRO A 54 2.99 -30.26 -21.01
CA PRO A 54 2.19 -30.77 -22.12
C PRO A 54 0.71 -30.83 -21.74
N VAL A 55 -0.13 -30.23 -22.58
CA VAL A 55 -1.58 -30.37 -22.52
C VAL A 55 -2.11 -30.75 -23.90
N THR A 56 -3.08 -31.64 -23.94
CA THR A 56 -3.73 -32.05 -25.19
C THR A 56 -4.95 -31.20 -25.50
N GLN A 57 -5.36 -31.17 -26.76
CA GLN A 57 -6.59 -30.48 -27.16
C GLN A 57 -7.81 -31.01 -26.41
N ALA A 58 -7.91 -32.33 -26.24
CA ALA A 58 -8.99 -32.96 -25.50
C ALA A 58 -9.03 -32.53 -24.03
N GLN A 59 -7.86 -32.33 -23.39
CA GLN A 59 -7.79 -31.79 -22.00
C GLN A 59 -8.24 -30.35 -21.95
N CYS A 60 -7.81 -29.51 -22.88
CA CYS A 60 -8.25 -28.12 -22.97
C CYS A 60 -9.77 -28.02 -23.17
N ALA A 61 -10.28 -28.71 -24.18
CA ALA A 61 -11.72 -28.74 -24.48
C ALA A 61 -12.54 -29.31 -23.31
N GLY A 62 -12.06 -30.39 -22.69
CA GLY A 62 -12.70 -31.04 -21.56
C GLY A 62 -12.76 -30.14 -20.33
N ALA A 63 -11.68 -29.39 -20.03
CA ALA A 63 -11.64 -28.42 -18.93
C ALA A 63 -12.68 -27.31 -19.13
N LEU A 64 -12.73 -26.72 -20.32
CA LEU A 64 -13.66 -25.64 -20.63
C LEU A 64 -15.13 -26.12 -20.65
N ARG A 65 -15.41 -27.31 -21.16
CA ARG A 65 -16.75 -27.91 -21.11
C ARG A 65 -17.23 -28.19 -19.67
N ARG A 66 -16.33 -28.60 -18.79
CA ARG A 66 -16.66 -28.80 -17.36
C ARG A 66 -17.08 -27.51 -16.66
N LEU A 67 -16.69 -26.35 -17.18
CA LEU A 67 -17.12 -25.04 -16.72
C LEU A 67 -18.45 -24.59 -17.34
N GLY A 68 -19.10 -25.44 -18.15
CA GLY A 68 -20.36 -25.13 -18.83
C GLY A 68 -20.19 -24.20 -20.03
N LEU A 69 -18.98 -24.11 -20.60
CA LEU A 69 -18.73 -23.28 -21.76
C LEU A 69 -19.00 -24.03 -23.05
N ASP A 70 -19.58 -23.36 -24.05
CA ASP A 70 -19.75 -23.89 -25.40
C ASP A 70 -18.40 -23.89 -26.13
N VAL A 71 -17.95 -25.08 -26.51
CA VAL A 71 -16.62 -25.30 -27.04
C VAL A 71 -16.68 -25.84 -28.48
N THR A 72 -16.07 -25.13 -29.41
CA THR A 72 -15.82 -25.57 -30.80
C THR A 72 -14.34 -25.94 -30.95
N GLU A 73 -14.07 -27.15 -31.47
CA GLU A 73 -12.71 -27.62 -31.69
C GLU A 73 -12.31 -27.42 -33.18
N GLY A 74 -11.12 -26.83 -33.36
CA GLY A 74 -10.42 -26.75 -34.65
C GLY A 74 -9.09 -27.51 -34.62
N GLU A 75 -8.32 -27.44 -35.68
CA GLU A 75 -6.98 -28.05 -35.70
C GLU A 75 -6.01 -27.30 -34.77
N GLY A 76 -5.62 -27.93 -33.65
CA GLY A 76 -4.75 -27.34 -32.64
C GLY A 76 -5.34 -26.13 -31.88
N THR A 77 -6.65 -25.96 -32.00
CA THR A 77 -7.34 -24.80 -31.38
C THR A 77 -8.64 -25.19 -30.69
N VAL A 78 -9.03 -24.44 -29.70
CA VAL A 78 -10.29 -24.56 -28.97
C VAL A 78 -10.91 -23.18 -28.88
N THR A 79 -12.10 -23.00 -29.44
CA THR A 79 -12.81 -21.68 -29.41
C THR A 79 -13.99 -21.77 -28.46
N VAL A 80 -14.17 -20.73 -27.63
CA VAL A 80 -15.27 -20.60 -26.70
C VAL A 80 -16.07 -19.35 -27.05
N ALA A 81 -17.39 -19.47 -27.08
CA ALA A 81 -18.29 -18.32 -27.02
C ALA A 81 -18.65 -18.06 -25.56
N PRO A 82 -18.10 -17.01 -24.92
CA PRO A 82 -18.36 -16.76 -23.49
C PRO A 82 -19.84 -16.46 -23.24
N PRO A 83 -20.49 -17.13 -22.27
CA PRO A 83 -21.84 -16.77 -21.88
C PRO A 83 -21.88 -15.42 -21.16
N ALA A 84 -23.05 -14.78 -21.10
CA ALA A 84 -23.23 -13.44 -20.57
C ALA A 84 -22.73 -13.24 -19.12
N PHE A 85 -22.67 -14.30 -18.32
CA PHE A 85 -22.15 -14.26 -16.94
C PHE A 85 -20.63 -14.39 -16.84
N ARG A 86 -19.91 -14.72 -17.95
CA ARG A 86 -18.45 -14.83 -18.02
C ARG A 86 -17.89 -13.65 -18.83
N PHE A 87 -18.15 -12.44 -18.38
CA PHE A 87 -17.62 -11.20 -18.98
C PHE A 87 -16.10 -11.02 -18.82
N ASP A 88 -15.48 -11.86 -17.98
CA ASP A 88 -14.06 -11.95 -17.71
C ASP A 88 -13.28 -12.65 -18.86
N LEU A 89 -13.93 -13.56 -19.61
CA LEU A 89 -13.29 -14.31 -20.70
C LEU A 89 -13.24 -13.46 -21.98
N GLN A 90 -12.15 -12.72 -22.17
CA GLN A 90 -12.01 -11.78 -23.30
C GLN A 90 -10.82 -12.10 -24.21
N ILE A 91 -9.77 -12.70 -23.66
CA ILE A 91 -8.52 -13.00 -24.37
C ILE A 91 -8.10 -14.46 -24.20
N GLU A 92 -7.14 -14.89 -25.02
CA GLU A 92 -6.61 -16.27 -25.01
C GLU A 92 -6.08 -16.68 -23.64
N GLU A 93 -5.44 -15.77 -22.93
CA GLU A 93 -4.85 -15.98 -21.62
C GLU A 93 -5.90 -16.35 -20.56
N ASP A 94 -7.10 -15.81 -20.65
CA ASP A 94 -8.20 -16.14 -19.75
C ASP A 94 -8.59 -17.63 -19.89
N LEU A 95 -8.61 -18.14 -21.12
CA LEU A 95 -8.87 -19.58 -21.35
C LEU A 95 -7.71 -20.46 -20.90
N VAL A 96 -6.46 -19.98 -21.00
CA VAL A 96 -5.28 -20.68 -20.45
C VAL A 96 -5.39 -20.80 -18.93
N GLU A 97 -5.80 -19.72 -18.26
CA GLU A 97 -6.02 -19.71 -16.81
C GLU A 97 -7.07 -20.74 -16.41
N GLU A 98 -8.23 -20.77 -17.10
CA GLU A 98 -9.29 -21.73 -16.81
C GLU A 98 -8.82 -23.19 -16.99
N VAL A 99 -8.06 -23.46 -18.04
CA VAL A 99 -7.50 -24.80 -18.26
C VAL A 99 -6.54 -25.15 -17.11
N ALA A 100 -5.62 -24.28 -16.75
CA ALA A 100 -4.67 -24.51 -15.68
C ALA A 100 -5.37 -24.74 -14.32
N ARG A 101 -6.38 -23.95 -14.02
CA ARG A 101 -7.18 -24.04 -12.80
C ARG A 101 -7.96 -25.36 -12.69
N VAL A 102 -8.55 -25.79 -13.78
CA VAL A 102 -9.33 -27.06 -13.83
C VAL A 102 -8.44 -28.30 -13.81
N ILE A 103 -7.25 -28.24 -14.40
CA ILE A 103 -6.24 -29.28 -14.29
C ILE A 103 -5.73 -29.41 -12.86
N GLY A 104 -5.54 -28.27 -12.17
CA GLY A 104 -5.05 -28.17 -10.80
C GLY A 104 -3.62 -27.62 -10.76
N TYR A 105 -3.43 -26.57 -9.98
CA TYR A 105 -2.13 -25.87 -9.85
C TYR A 105 -1.04 -26.76 -9.24
N GLU A 106 -1.41 -27.76 -8.46
CA GLU A 106 -0.49 -28.73 -7.87
C GLU A 106 0.20 -29.63 -8.93
N GLN A 107 -0.36 -29.70 -10.15
CA GLN A 107 0.24 -30.45 -11.26
C GLN A 107 1.23 -29.60 -12.08
N LEU A 108 1.26 -28.30 -11.85
CA LEU A 108 2.15 -27.42 -12.59
C LEU A 108 3.61 -27.62 -12.17
N PRO A 109 4.56 -27.61 -13.15
CA PRO A 109 5.96 -27.78 -12.82
C PRO A 109 6.49 -26.56 -12.04
N THR A 110 7.21 -26.82 -10.95
CA THR A 110 7.85 -25.80 -10.11
C THR A 110 9.34 -25.66 -10.45
N ASN A 111 9.65 -25.52 -11.72
CA ASN A 111 11.03 -25.33 -12.16
C ASN A 111 11.54 -23.93 -11.81
N PRO A 112 12.67 -23.79 -11.11
CA PRO A 112 13.24 -22.48 -10.87
C PRO A 112 13.66 -21.83 -12.21
N PRO A 113 13.44 -20.51 -12.37
CA PRO A 113 13.86 -19.80 -13.57
C PRO A 113 15.38 -19.83 -13.70
N LEU A 114 15.87 -20.06 -14.90
CA LEU A 114 17.30 -19.93 -15.20
C LEU A 114 17.62 -18.47 -15.44
N ALA A 115 18.53 -17.93 -14.63
CA ALA A 115 19.03 -16.56 -14.77
C ALA A 115 20.56 -16.53 -14.59
N PRO A 116 21.27 -15.63 -15.28
CA PRO A 116 22.70 -15.41 -15.04
C PRO A 116 22.91 -14.98 -13.59
N ILE A 117 23.78 -15.68 -12.88
CA ILE A 117 24.20 -15.26 -11.53
C ILE A 117 25.33 -14.24 -11.69
N THR A 118 25.04 -12.98 -11.46
CA THR A 118 26.04 -11.93 -11.39
C THR A 118 26.29 -11.54 -9.92
N ALA A 119 27.52 -11.72 -9.45
CA ALA A 119 27.89 -11.25 -8.13
C ALA A 119 27.93 -9.72 -8.15
N LYS A 120 27.11 -9.08 -7.30
CA LYS A 120 27.17 -7.64 -7.06
C LYS A 120 27.83 -7.41 -5.70
N LEU A 121 28.94 -6.71 -5.70
CA LEU A 121 29.59 -6.25 -4.48
C LEU A 121 28.67 -5.22 -3.81
N ARG A 122 28.30 -5.48 -2.54
CA ARG A 122 27.66 -4.47 -1.71
C ARG A 122 28.76 -3.63 -1.06
N THR A 123 28.66 -2.32 -1.17
CA THR A 123 29.56 -1.43 -0.44
C THR A 123 29.27 -1.54 1.06
N GLU A 124 30.31 -1.67 1.89
CA GLU A 124 30.19 -1.73 3.34
C GLU A 124 29.58 -0.47 3.95
N ALA A 125 29.72 0.66 3.25
CA ALA A 125 29.19 1.97 3.67
C ALA A 125 27.66 2.11 3.58
N LYS A 126 26.95 1.24 2.84
CA LYS A 126 25.50 1.35 2.69
C LYS A 126 24.75 0.41 3.60
N ARG A 127 23.98 0.97 4.52
CA ARG A 127 22.93 0.24 5.25
C ARG A 127 21.68 0.12 4.40
N GLY A 128 21.24 -1.10 4.15
CA GLY A 128 19.94 -1.31 3.51
C GLY A 128 18.76 -1.04 4.45
N PRO A 129 17.54 -0.85 3.91
CA PRO A 129 16.34 -0.60 4.71
C PRO A 129 16.10 -1.62 5.82
N PHE A 130 16.44 -2.89 5.58
CA PHE A 130 16.30 -3.95 6.61
C PHE A 130 17.21 -3.76 7.83
N ALA A 131 18.40 -3.18 7.65
CA ALA A 131 19.29 -2.88 8.77
C ALA A 131 18.72 -1.75 9.63
N VAL A 132 18.14 -0.72 8.98
CA VAL A 132 17.45 0.40 9.65
C VAL A 132 16.24 -0.10 10.43
N ARG A 133 15.39 -0.94 9.83
CA ARG A 133 14.23 -1.56 10.50
C ARG A 133 14.63 -2.34 11.74
N ARG A 134 15.63 -3.21 11.62
CA ARG A 134 16.11 -4.01 12.77
C ARG A 134 16.63 -3.12 13.88
N GLN A 135 17.35 -2.07 13.56
CA GLN A 135 17.89 -1.17 14.58
C GLN A 135 16.77 -0.39 15.29
N LEU A 136 15.77 0.12 14.57
CA LEU A 136 14.60 0.77 15.18
C LEU A 136 13.79 -0.20 16.04
N ALA A 137 13.62 -1.44 15.60
CA ALA A 137 13.00 -2.49 16.42
C ALA A 137 13.79 -2.79 17.70
N GLN A 138 15.13 -2.84 17.63
CA GLN A 138 16.00 -3.00 18.80
C GLN A 138 15.94 -1.81 19.78
N LEU A 139 15.68 -0.61 19.28
CA LEU A 139 15.43 0.58 20.10
C LEU A 139 14.00 0.60 20.70
N GLY A 140 13.21 -0.45 20.45
CA GLY A 140 11.89 -0.65 21.03
C GLY A 140 10.76 0.01 20.25
N TYR A 141 10.97 0.38 18.99
CA TYR A 141 9.92 0.87 18.11
C TYR A 141 9.21 -0.29 17.40
N GLN A 142 7.93 -0.11 17.14
CA GLN A 142 7.10 -1.02 16.33
C GLN A 142 6.89 -0.43 14.94
N GLU A 143 7.10 -1.23 13.90
CA GLU A 143 6.88 -0.80 12.52
C GLU A 143 5.40 -0.64 12.23
N THR A 144 5.06 0.43 11.54
CA THR A 144 3.76 0.64 10.95
C THR A 144 3.90 0.75 9.43
N ILE A 145 2.89 0.27 8.71
CA ILE A 145 2.78 0.41 7.26
C ILE A 145 1.48 1.15 7.00
N ASN A 146 1.61 2.39 6.50
CA ASN A 146 0.48 3.26 6.26
C ASN A 146 0.28 3.51 4.77
N PHE A 147 -0.90 3.94 4.38
CA PHE A 147 -1.18 4.37 3.02
C PHE A 147 -0.30 5.55 2.61
N SER A 148 0.12 5.55 1.35
CA SER A 148 0.81 6.70 0.75
C SER A 148 -0.14 7.85 0.39
N PHE A 149 -1.44 7.65 0.55
CA PHE A 149 -2.51 8.61 0.32
C PHE A 149 -2.98 9.19 1.64
N VAL A 150 -3.05 10.51 1.72
CA VAL A 150 -3.35 11.23 2.96
C VAL A 150 -4.34 12.39 2.71
N GLU A 151 -4.79 13.01 3.79
CA GLU A 151 -5.56 14.23 3.73
C GLU A 151 -4.70 15.40 3.21
N GLU A 152 -5.23 16.20 2.31
CA GLU A 152 -4.56 17.42 1.80
C GLU A 152 -4.16 18.37 2.94
N ARG A 153 -4.97 18.42 4.00
CA ARG A 153 -4.68 19.21 5.20
C ARG A 153 -3.34 18.84 5.85
N TRP A 154 -2.97 17.56 5.90
CA TRP A 154 -1.68 17.13 6.49
C TRP A 154 -0.49 17.62 5.69
N GLU A 155 -0.62 17.69 4.37
CA GLU A 155 0.44 18.22 3.51
C GLU A 155 0.70 19.70 3.84
N HIS A 156 -0.33 20.51 3.93
CA HIS A 156 -0.18 21.92 4.28
C HIS A 156 0.29 22.14 5.72
N GLU A 157 -0.33 21.45 6.67
CA GLU A 157 -0.16 21.74 8.09
C GLU A 157 1.06 21.07 8.72
N LEU A 158 1.32 19.80 8.38
CA LEU A 158 2.38 19.00 9.00
C LEU A 158 3.63 18.90 8.13
N ALA A 159 3.47 18.79 6.82
CA ALA A 159 4.59 18.68 5.90
C ALA A 159 5.06 20.03 5.34
N GLY A 160 4.26 21.09 5.44
CA GLY A 160 4.54 22.39 4.85
C GLY A 160 4.54 22.39 3.32
N ASN A 161 3.92 21.37 2.72
CA ASN A 161 3.81 21.22 1.27
C ASN A 161 2.56 21.92 0.75
N THR A 162 2.74 23.02 0.04
CA THR A 162 1.64 23.85 -0.50
C THR A 162 1.16 23.40 -1.88
N ASP A 163 1.85 22.46 -2.53
CA ASP A 163 1.50 21.92 -3.85
C ASP A 163 1.56 20.38 -3.87
N PRO A 164 0.69 19.69 -3.12
CA PRO A 164 0.66 18.25 -3.07
C PRO A 164 0.24 17.63 -4.40
N ILE A 165 0.64 16.37 -4.61
CA ILE A 165 0.23 15.58 -5.77
C ILE A 165 -1.18 15.07 -5.51
N LYS A 166 -2.16 15.55 -6.28
CA LYS A 166 -3.57 15.16 -6.15
C LYS A 166 -3.88 13.89 -6.94
N LEU A 167 -4.71 13.01 -6.37
CA LEU A 167 -5.24 11.84 -7.05
C LEU A 167 -6.44 12.24 -7.91
N LEU A 168 -6.56 11.64 -9.08
CA LEU A 168 -7.70 11.86 -9.99
C LEU A 168 -8.98 11.22 -9.46
N ASN A 169 -8.86 10.06 -8.81
CA ASN A 169 -9.99 9.25 -8.34
C ASN A 169 -9.70 8.69 -6.94
N PRO A 170 -9.67 9.54 -5.89
CA PRO A 170 -9.36 9.08 -4.54
C PRO A 170 -10.45 8.12 -4.02
N ILE A 171 -10.03 7.10 -3.28
CA ILE A 171 -10.95 6.13 -2.64
C ILE A 171 -11.85 6.81 -1.61
N ALA A 172 -11.30 7.82 -0.91
CA ALA A 172 -12.01 8.63 0.07
C ALA A 172 -11.40 10.03 0.14
N SER A 173 -12.16 11.02 0.62
CA SER A 173 -11.70 12.40 0.76
C SER A 173 -10.47 12.53 1.66
N GLN A 174 -10.33 11.65 2.67
CA GLN A 174 -9.17 11.57 3.57
C GLN A 174 -7.92 10.96 2.89
N MET A 175 -8.01 10.53 1.65
CA MET A 175 -6.93 9.91 0.87
C MET A 175 -6.80 10.59 -0.50
N SER A 176 -6.85 11.93 -0.51
CA SER A 176 -6.96 12.69 -1.76
C SER A 176 -5.64 13.11 -2.38
N VAL A 177 -4.54 13.04 -1.63
CA VAL A 177 -3.21 13.45 -2.08
C VAL A 177 -2.12 12.45 -1.70
N MET A 178 -1.00 12.49 -2.42
CA MET A 178 0.20 11.72 -2.05
C MET A 178 0.93 12.42 -0.91
N ARG A 179 1.37 11.65 0.09
CA ARG A 179 2.12 12.15 1.25
C ARG A 179 3.51 12.65 0.89
N SER A 180 3.94 13.78 1.44
CA SER A 180 5.32 14.26 1.37
C SER A 180 6.06 14.14 2.71
N SER A 181 5.38 13.64 3.75
CA SER A 181 5.93 13.32 5.08
C SER A 181 5.22 12.09 5.66
N LEU A 182 5.93 11.34 6.52
CA LEU A 182 5.39 10.19 7.25
C LEU A 182 4.73 10.60 8.58
N LEU A 183 4.96 11.83 9.05
CA LEU A 183 4.57 12.28 10.39
C LEU A 183 3.06 12.26 10.60
N GLY A 184 2.27 12.68 9.60
CA GLY A 184 0.80 12.68 9.69
C GLY A 184 0.23 11.29 9.94
N SER A 185 0.73 10.30 9.20
CA SER A 185 0.33 8.89 9.36
C SER A 185 0.69 8.35 10.76
N LEU A 186 1.89 8.66 11.27
CA LEU A 186 2.30 8.23 12.62
C LEU A 186 1.43 8.87 13.72
N ILE A 187 1.04 10.14 13.56
CA ILE A 187 0.12 10.82 14.50
C ILE A 187 -1.25 10.15 14.49
N ALA A 188 -1.77 9.78 13.32
CA ALA A 188 -3.04 9.07 13.21
C ALA A 188 -2.98 7.68 13.89
N VAL A 189 -1.88 6.93 13.71
CA VAL A 189 -1.67 5.64 14.40
C VAL A 189 -1.55 5.85 15.91
N LEU A 190 -0.86 6.91 16.37
CA LEU A 190 -0.82 7.27 17.78
C LEU A 190 -2.24 7.49 18.32
N LYS A 191 -3.03 8.34 17.68
CA LYS A 191 -4.42 8.63 18.08
C LYS A 191 -5.25 7.35 18.17
N PHE A 192 -5.17 6.49 17.15
CA PHE A 192 -5.84 5.19 17.13
C PHE A 192 -5.50 4.31 18.35
N ASN A 193 -4.22 4.31 18.77
CA ASN A 193 -3.79 3.54 19.94
C ASN A 193 -4.22 4.18 21.26
N LEU A 194 -4.19 5.52 21.36
CA LEU A 194 -4.65 6.24 22.55
C LEU A 194 -6.15 6.04 22.79
N ASP A 195 -6.96 6.03 21.74
CA ASP A 195 -8.40 5.72 21.82
C ASP A 195 -8.65 4.30 22.36
N ARG A 196 -7.66 3.41 22.25
CA ARG A 196 -7.65 2.04 22.83
C ARG A 196 -6.91 1.94 24.15
N LYS A 197 -6.68 3.08 24.80
CA LYS A 197 -6.07 3.19 26.14
C LYS A 197 -4.60 2.77 26.21
N ALA A 198 -3.88 2.79 25.09
CA ALA A 198 -2.43 2.63 25.12
C ALA A 198 -1.80 3.82 25.86
N GLN A 199 -0.95 3.54 26.84
CA GLN A 199 -0.27 4.57 27.65
C GLN A 199 1.14 4.88 27.14
N ARG A 200 1.77 3.91 26.45
CA ARG A 200 3.12 4.01 25.90
C ARG A 200 3.09 3.55 24.45
N VAL A 201 3.56 4.41 23.55
CA VAL A 201 3.58 4.14 22.11
C VAL A 201 4.94 4.55 21.54
N ARG A 202 5.60 3.63 20.83
CA ARG A 202 6.82 3.86 20.06
C ARG A 202 6.63 3.26 18.68
N LEU A 203 6.54 4.10 17.67
CA LEU A 203 6.21 3.72 16.28
C LEU A 203 7.30 4.19 15.34
N PHE A 204 7.50 3.45 14.26
CA PHE A 204 8.29 3.91 13.13
C PHE A 204 7.70 3.46 11.81
N GLU A 205 8.04 4.16 10.76
CA GLU A 205 7.77 3.78 9.38
C GLU A 205 8.97 4.06 8.50
N LEU A 206 9.30 3.12 7.61
CA LEU A 206 10.16 3.36 6.47
C LEU A 206 9.29 3.37 5.21
N GLY A 207 9.19 4.52 4.56
CA GLY A 207 8.31 4.67 3.43
C GLY A 207 8.78 5.72 2.44
N ARG A 208 8.26 5.62 1.21
CA ARG A 208 8.44 6.67 0.23
C ARG A 208 7.51 7.84 0.53
N VAL A 209 8.02 9.02 0.26
CA VAL A 209 7.27 10.27 0.21
C VAL A 209 7.34 10.82 -1.21
N PHE A 210 6.44 11.74 -1.55
CA PHE A 210 6.23 12.14 -2.94
C PHE A 210 6.16 13.66 -3.02
N ARG A 211 6.97 14.24 -3.90
CA ARG A 211 7.00 15.69 -4.15
C ARG A 211 7.08 15.97 -5.64
N LYS A 212 6.50 17.06 -6.08
CA LYS A 212 6.70 17.56 -7.43
C LYS A 212 8.11 18.12 -7.54
N ASP A 213 8.86 17.68 -8.55
CA ASP A 213 10.18 18.21 -8.88
C ASP A 213 10.40 18.12 -10.39
N ALA A 214 10.34 19.25 -11.06
CA ALA A 214 10.54 19.34 -12.51
C ALA A 214 11.93 18.93 -13.00
N ALA A 215 12.92 18.86 -12.11
CA ALA A 215 14.27 18.42 -12.45
C ALA A 215 14.39 16.90 -12.59
N VAL A 216 13.46 16.13 -12.03
CA VAL A 216 13.44 14.66 -12.11
C VAL A 216 13.02 14.23 -13.52
N LYS A 217 13.87 13.44 -14.17
CA LYS A 217 13.62 12.86 -15.49
C LYS A 217 13.11 11.42 -15.35
N ASP A 218 12.45 10.95 -16.39
CA ASP A 218 11.97 9.56 -16.46
C ASP A 218 13.15 8.58 -16.56
N SER A 219 13.06 7.44 -15.85
CA SER A 219 14.04 6.36 -15.88
C SER A 219 13.40 5.06 -15.39
N ASP A 220 14.13 3.95 -15.37
CA ASP A 220 13.66 2.66 -14.82
C ASP A 220 13.22 2.73 -13.36
N THR A 221 13.61 3.77 -12.61
CA THR A 221 13.34 3.90 -11.16
C THR A 221 12.68 5.21 -10.76
N THR A 222 12.54 6.16 -11.70
CA THR A 222 11.97 7.50 -11.45
C THR A 222 10.89 7.84 -12.47
N VAL A 223 9.91 8.61 -12.06
CA VAL A 223 8.86 9.17 -12.93
C VAL A 223 9.14 10.65 -13.13
N ALA A 224 9.12 11.12 -14.38
CA ALA A 224 9.38 12.52 -14.70
C ALA A 224 8.48 13.47 -13.90
N GLY A 225 9.08 14.51 -13.32
CA GLY A 225 8.36 15.51 -12.53
C GLY A 225 8.05 15.13 -11.08
N PHE A 226 8.47 13.93 -10.61
CA PHE A 226 8.17 13.46 -9.26
C PHE A 226 9.41 12.92 -8.54
N ASP A 227 9.75 13.55 -7.43
CA ASP A 227 10.74 13.03 -6.49
C ASP A 227 10.08 12.07 -5.48
N GLN A 228 10.68 10.88 -5.30
CA GLN A 228 10.12 9.81 -4.48
C GLN A 228 11.16 9.25 -3.49
N PRO A 229 11.74 10.08 -2.62
CA PRO A 229 12.78 9.62 -1.70
C PRO A 229 12.24 8.69 -0.63
N MET A 230 13.13 7.81 -0.14
CA MET A 230 12.85 6.97 1.02
C MET A 230 13.12 7.76 2.31
N ARG A 231 12.16 7.71 3.23
CA ARG A 231 12.27 8.32 4.56
C ARG A 231 12.15 7.27 5.66
N ALA A 232 12.80 7.56 6.80
CA ALA A 232 12.53 6.90 8.06
C ALA A 232 11.95 7.93 9.02
N ALA A 233 10.82 7.63 9.63
CA ALA A 233 10.25 8.45 10.67
C ALA A 233 9.91 7.63 11.90
N GLY A 234 9.98 8.24 13.07
CA GLY A 234 9.60 7.62 14.33
C GLY A 234 8.85 8.58 15.23
N LEU A 235 8.05 8.00 16.12
CA LEU A 235 7.23 8.70 17.10
C LEU A 235 7.27 8.00 18.44
N CYS A 236 7.48 8.75 19.52
CA CYS A 236 7.46 8.28 20.90
C CYS A 236 6.44 9.07 21.73
N TYR A 237 5.67 8.35 22.53
CA TYR A 237 4.66 8.91 23.43
C TYR A 237 4.59 8.15 24.76
N GLY A 238 4.31 8.86 25.85
CA GLY A 238 4.14 8.29 27.17
C GLY A 238 5.46 8.04 27.92
N PRO A 239 5.52 7.06 28.83
CA PRO A 239 6.72 6.75 29.60
C PRO A 239 7.89 6.32 28.71
N VAL A 240 9.12 6.68 29.11
CA VAL A 240 10.35 6.28 28.38
C VAL A 240 10.56 4.79 28.41
N ASP A 241 10.35 4.16 29.55
CA ASP A 241 10.43 2.71 29.76
C ASP A 241 9.06 2.09 30.05
N ALA A 242 8.91 0.81 29.86
CA ALA A 242 7.81 0.07 30.44
C ALA A 242 7.96 0.05 31.98
N LEU A 243 6.85 0.03 32.70
CA LEU A 243 6.86 -0.03 34.16
C LEU A 243 7.73 -1.20 34.65
N GLN A 244 8.75 -0.91 35.42
CA GLN A 244 9.74 -1.89 35.91
C GLN A 244 10.37 -1.45 37.22
N TRP A 245 10.95 -2.40 37.93
CA TRP A 245 11.64 -2.14 39.19
C TRP A 245 12.97 -1.42 38.96
N GLY A 246 13.33 -0.54 39.88
CA GLY A 246 14.64 0.11 39.89
C GLY A 246 14.81 1.28 38.92
N ARG A 247 13.76 1.65 38.17
CA ARG A 247 13.74 2.84 37.34
C ARG A 247 12.57 3.76 37.70
N ALA A 248 12.87 5.07 37.80
CA ALA A 248 11.83 6.06 38.01
C ALA A 248 10.94 6.16 36.75
N ASP A 249 9.63 6.24 36.97
CA ASP A 249 8.69 6.54 35.88
C ASP A 249 8.87 8.01 35.47
N ARG A 250 9.20 8.23 34.20
CA ARG A 250 9.29 9.54 33.57
C ARG A 250 8.78 9.52 32.14
N ALA A 251 8.26 10.60 31.68
CA ALA A 251 7.87 10.75 30.29
C ALA A 251 9.12 10.74 29.38
N VAL A 252 8.92 10.26 28.16
CA VAL A 252 9.92 10.41 27.09
C VAL A 252 10.19 11.89 26.81
N ASP A 253 11.45 12.24 26.60
CA ASP A 253 11.87 13.60 26.31
C ASP A 253 12.65 13.73 24.99
N PHE A 254 13.02 14.95 24.64
CA PHE A 254 13.78 15.25 23.43
C PHE A 254 15.12 14.49 23.36
N PHE A 255 15.80 14.36 24.49
CA PHE A 255 17.13 13.74 24.52
C PHE A 255 17.07 12.22 24.32
N ASP A 256 15.99 11.57 24.75
CA ASP A 256 15.75 10.15 24.49
C ASP A 256 15.68 9.90 22.98
N VAL A 257 14.82 10.64 22.26
CA VAL A 257 14.63 10.47 20.83
C VAL A 257 15.85 10.95 20.03
N LYS A 258 16.53 12.00 20.50
CA LYS A 258 17.82 12.42 19.94
C LYS A 258 18.87 11.30 20.07
N GLY A 259 18.93 10.63 21.21
CA GLY A 259 19.82 9.47 21.44
C GLY A 259 19.49 8.31 20.50
N ASP A 260 18.22 8.01 20.28
CA ASP A 260 17.77 7.00 19.31
C ASP A 260 18.22 7.35 17.88
N VAL A 261 18.07 8.62 17.47
CA VAL A 261 18.56 9.11 16.16
C VAL A 261 20.08 9.00 16.06
N GLN A 262 20.82 9.38 17.11
CA GLN A 262 22.28 9.21 17.13
C GLN A 262 22.69 7.74 16.99
N SER A 263 22.03 6.86 17.71
CA SER A 263 22.25 5.41 17.63
C SER A 263 21.93 4.86 16.23
N LEU A 264 20.85 5.34 15.61
CA LEU A 264 20.45 4.97 14.25
C LEU A 264 21.50 5.38 13.21
N LEU A 265 22.11 6.54 13.37
CA LEU A 265 23.09 7.09 12.43
C LEU A 265 24.52 6.60 12.69
N ALA A 266 24.83 6.01 13.85
CA ALA A 266 26.16 5.50 14.17
C ALA A 266 26.62 4.47 13.09
N PRO A 267 27.92 4.46 12.70
CA PRO A 267 29.05 5.19 13.28
C PRO A 267 29.21 6.63 12.77
N MET A 268 28.33 7.11 11.89
CA MET A 268 28.38 8.50 11.41
C MET A 268 28.05 9.45 12.56
N GLN A 269 28.77 10.55 12.65
CA GLN A 269 28.54 11.58 13.64
C GLN A 269 27.57 12.61 13.12
N ALA A 270 26.34 12.58 13.62
CA ALA A 270 25.33 13.59 13.31
C ALA A 270 25.49 14.80 14.21
N SER A 271 25.37 15.99 13.64
CA SER A 271 25.22 17.24 14.39
C SER A 271 23.75 17.67 14.45
N PHE A 272 23.39 18.30 15.54
CA PHE A 272 22.02 18.77 15.79
C PHE A 272 22.09 20.31 15.96
N ARG A 273 21.32 21.02 15.15
CA ARG A 273 21.26 22.49 15.17
C ARG A 273 19.83 22.91 15.43
N PRO A 274 19.58 24.06 16.13
CA PRO A 274 18.23 24.61 16.20
C PRO A 274 17.60 24.65 14.81
N GLY A 275 16.36 24.15 14.70
CA GLY A 275 15.68 24.02 13.41
C GLY A 275 14.21 24.35 13.56
N GLU A 276 13.57 24.58 12.41
CA GLU A 276 12.14 24.83 12.30
C GLU A 276 11.50 23.77 11.43
N HIS A 277 10.35 23.26 11.83
CA HIS A 277 9.55 22.33 11.06
C HIS A 277 8.05 22.56 11.32
N PRO A 278 7.17 22.59 10.32
CA PRO A 278 5.74 22.91 10.49
C PRO A 278 5.02 22.05 11.53
N ALA A 279 5.39 20.78 11.62
CA ALA A 279 4.81 19.85 12.60
C ALA A 279 5.39 19.99 14.02
N MET A 280 6.53 20.65 14.19
CA MET A 280 7.29 20.59 15.45
C MET A 280 7.28 21.90 16.22
N HIS A 281 7.47 21.80 17.53
CA HIS A 281 7.51 22.93 18.44
C HIS A 281 8.70 23.87 18.12
N PRO A 282 8.49 25.18 17.92
CA PRO A 282 9.53 26.10 17.43
C PRO A 282 10.75 26.22 18.35
N GLY A 283 10.60 25.96 19.67
CA GLY A 283 11.70 25.99 20.65
C GLY A 283 12.21 24.59 21.04
N ARG A 284 11.65 23.50 20.47
CA ARG A 284 12.01 22.10 20.79
C ARG A 284 12.11 21.26 19.54
N CYS A 285 12.78 21.82 18.53
CA CYS A 285 13.04 21.18 17.24
C CYS A 285 14.51 21.37 16.88
N ALA A 286 15.14 20.33 16.38
CA ALA A 286 16.48 20.38 15.82
C ALA A 286 16.50 19.77 14.42
N SER A 287 17.24 20.41 13.53
CA SER A 287 17.65 19.84 12.26
C SER A 287 18.83 18.88 12.48
N VAL A 288 18.82 17.76 11.79
CA VAL A 288 19.83 16.68 11.86
C VAL A 288 20.73 16.77 10.64
N TRP A 289 22.04 16.84 10.88
CA TRP A 289 23.05 17.04 9.81
C TRP A 289 24.09 15.93 9.80
N LEU A 290 24.45 15.49 8.60
CA LEU A 290 25.64 14.69 8.33
C LEU A 290 26.59 15.55 7.47
N GLY A 291 27.69 15.99 8.09
CA GLY A 291 28.54 17.00 7.48
C GLY A 291 27.75 18.29 7.21
N GLU A 292 27.73 18.72 5.96
CA GLU A 292 27.00 19.93 5.50
C GLU A 292 25.57 19.63 4.97
N ARG A 293 25.15 18.39 4.99
CA ARG A 293 23.82 17.99 4.49
C ARG A 293 22.81 17.85 5.63
N CYS A 294 21.74 18.62 5.56
CA CYS A 294 20.58 18.39 6.43
C CYS A 294 19.82 17.15 5.93
N ILE A 295 19.68 16.15 6.81
CA ILE A 295 19.02 14.89 6.49
C ILE A 295 17.64 14.77 7.11
N GLY A 296 17.22 15.71 7.97
CA GLY A 296 15.89 15.66 8.59
C GLY A 296 15.78 16.46 9.86
N HIS A 297 14.77 16.14 10.66
CA HIS A 297 14.44 16.86 11.88
C HIS A 297 14.07 15.89 13.03
N VAL A 298 14.28 16.34 14.26
CA VAL A 298 13.82 15.72 15.48
C VAL A 298 13.24 16.76 16.41
N GLY A 299 12.09 16.49 17.02
CA GLY A 299 11.46 17.47 17.91
C GLY A 299 10.16 17.00 18.54
N GLU A 300 9.59 17.85 19.36
CA GLU A 300 8.27 17.68 19.97
C GLU A 300 7.17 18.17 19.02
N LEU A 301 6.02 17.52 19.00
CA LEU A 301 4.87 17.99 18.21
C LEU A 301 4.48 19.41 18.61
N HIS A 302 4.19 20.25 17.63
CA HIS A 302 3.77 21.64 17.86
C HIS A 302 2.49 21.70 18.71
N PRO A 303 2.41 22.60 19.71
CA PRO A 303 1.23 22.72 20.60
C PRO A 303 -0.10 22.89 19.87
N LYS A 304 -0.10 23.62 18.75
CA LYS A 304 -1.28 23.77 17.88
C LYS A 304 -1.82 22.43 17.39
N TRP A 305 -0.93 21.53 16.97
CA TRP A 305 -1.33 20.22 16.46
C TRP A 305 -1.67 19.24 17.58
N ARG A 306 -0.97 19.34 18.73
CA ARG A 306 -1.36 18.62 19.94
C ARG A 306 -2.82 18.89 20.29
N GLN A 307 -3.23 20.15 20.27
CA GLN A 307 -4.62 20.55 20.53
C GLN A 307 -5.54 20.13 19.39
N GLY A 308 -5.16 20.34 18.13
CA GLY A 308 -5.96 20.01 16.95
C GLY A 308 -6.27 18.52 16.79
N TYR A 309 -5.38 17.66 17.30
CA TYR A 309 -5.57 16.20 17.30
C TYR A 309 -6.04 15.65 18.66
N ASP A 310 -6.36 16.52 19.61
CA ASP A 310 -6.83 16.16 20.96
C ASP A 310 -5.89 15.15 21.65
N LEU A 311 -4.59 15.45 21.66
CA LEU A 311 -3.58 14.61 22.29
C LEU A 311 -3.31 15.11 23.73
N PRO A 312 -3.41 14.22 24.74
CA PRO A 312 -3.15 14.58 26.13
C PRO A 312 -1.74 15.12 26.38
N GLN A 313 -0.76 14.56 25.65
CA GLN A 313 0.65 14.93 25.71
C GLN A 313 1.20 15.06 24.27
N ALA A 314 2.17 15.95 24.06
CA ALA A 314 2.86 16.05 22.79
C ALA A 314 3.81 14.85 22.60
N PRO A 315 3.72 14.12 21.48
CA PRO A 315 4.73 13.11 21.14
C PRO A 315 6.04 13.76 20.70
N LEU A 316 7.14 13.01 20.87
CA LEU A 316 8.44 13.29 20.27
C LEU A 316 8.54 12.55 18.95
N MET A 317 9.07 13.20 17.91
CA MET A 317 9.10 12.64 16.56
C MET A 317 10.42 12.95 15.87
N PHE A 318 10.77 12.12 14.91
CA PHE A 318 11.82 12.42 13.94
C PHE A 318 11.41 11.98 12.54
N GLU A 319 11.97 12.61 11.53
CA GLU A 319 11.90 12.16 10.13
C GLU A 319 13.24 12.42 9.45
N LEU A 320 13.81 11.39 8.80
CA LEU A 320 15.15 11.40 8.21
C LEU A 320 15.11 10.89 6.77
N ALA A 321 15.91 11.49 5.89
CA ALA A 321 16.18 10.97 4.56
C ALA A 321 17.12 9.75 4.64
N LEU A 322 16.75 8.63 4.01
CA LEU A 322 17.57 7.42 3.98
C LEU A 322 18.51 7.36 2.78
N ASP A 323 18.24 8.13 1.74
CA ASP A 323 19.05 8.21 0.52
C ASP A 323 20.12 9.33 0.60
N ALA A 324 20.35 9.85 1.81
CA ALA A 324 21.25 10.95 2.10
C ALA A 324 22.71 10.52 2.26
#